data_13b209d696bf50225351ee2bbe1917ba
#
_entry.id   13b209d696bf50225351ee2bbe1917ba
#
_cell.length_a   1.000
_cell.length_b   1.000
_cell.length_c   1.000
_cell.angle_alpha   90.00
_cell.angle_beta   90.00
_cell.angle_gamma   90.00
#
_symmetry.space_group_name_H-M   'P 1'
#
loop_
_entity.id
_entity.type
_entity.pdbx_description
1 polymer ?
#
loop_
_entity_poly.entity_id
_entity_poly.type
_entity_poly.pdbx_seq_one_letter_code
_entity_poly.pdbx_strand_id
1 'polypeptide(L)'
;PVVDALLALIHLLRPDAVLIGGDVTQRARRRQFQHAAEFVRRLGCPSVCIPGNHDIPLYNVFARLFNPYGQYRRWMGENLEPVWQNPFFMAIGVNTTHPRRHINGEISDAQIERVTRQLASATPSQVRIVMAHHPVRAAEPSDRANLLIGRERAVPAWLDAGADVILGGHIHLPYQLPVQGNLPNQRQGWVVQAGTAVSHRVRGNVPNSVNIIARSEHN
;
A
#
# COMPACT_ATOMS: atom_id res chain seq x y z
N PRO A 1 13.81 0.77 19.60
CA PRO A 1 12.58 0.60 20.41
C PRO A 1 11.33 0.38 19.57
N VAL A 2 10.95 1.32 18.64
CA VAL A 2 9.70 1.16 17.86
C VAL A 2 9.78 -0.04 16.91
N VAL A 3 10.88 -0.19 16.19
CA VAL A 3 11.10 -1.34 15.28
C VAL A 3 11.07 -2.66 16.06
N ASP A 4 11.69 -2.73 17.23
CA ASP A 4 11.72 -3.95 18.04
C ASP A 4 10.32 -4.29 18.60
N ALA A 5 9.56 -3.27 19.02
CA ALA A 5 8.17 -3.45 19.43
C ALA A 5 7.29 -3.96 18.27
N LEU A 6 7.48 -3.41 17.07
CA LEU A 6 6.76 -3.88 15.88
C LEU A 6 7.11 -5.32 15.52
N LEU A 7 8.38 -5.69 15.55
CA LEU A 7 8.81 -7.07 15.33
C LEU A 7 8.26 -8.03 16.39
N ALA A 8 8.27 -7.62 17.66
CA ALA A 8 7.68 -8.40 18.74
C ALA A 8 6.16 -8.61 18.53
N LEU A 9 5.45 -7.56 18.11
CA LEU A 9 4.02 -7.64 17.77
C LEU A 9 3.78 -8.62 16.61
N ILE A 10 4.56 -8.54 15.54
CA ILE A 10 4.45 -9.44 14.38
C ILE A 10 4.70 -10.90 14.81
N HIS A 11 5.73 -11.15 15.61
CA HIS A 11 6.03 -12.49 16.10
C HIS A 11 4.96 -13.03 17.06
N LEU A 12 4.31 -12.15 17.81
CA LEU A 12 3.18 -12.51 18.67
C LEU A 12 1.93 -12.86 17.87
N LEU A 13 1.58 -12.02 16.89
CA LEU A 13 0.36 -12.17 16.09
C LEU A 13 0.47 -13.27 15.04
N ARG A 14 1.69 -13.56 14.56
CA ARG A 14 1.96 -14.55 13.49
C ARG A 14 1.06 -14.35 12.27
N PRO A 15 1.08 -13.16 11.64
CA PRO A 15 0.21 -12.90 10.50
C PRO A 15 0.57 -13.77 9.31
N ASP A 16 -0.40 -14.05 8.44
CA ASP A 16 -0.18 -14.75 7.16
C ASP A 16 0.74 -13.96 6.24
N ALA A 17 0.66 -12.64 6.26
CA ALA A 17 1.54 -11.73 5.54
C ALA A 17 1.60 -10.34 6.17
N VAL A 18 2.67 -9.60 5.89
CA VAL A 18 2.82 -8.18 6.23
C VAL A 18 2.74 -7.35 4.95
N LEU A 19 1.81 -6.40 4.92
CA LEU A 19 1.59 -5.51 3.79
C LEU A 19 2.29 -4.16 4.05
N ILE A 20 3.25 -3.79 3.20
CA ILE A 20 4.07 -2.58 3.33
C ILE A 20 3.69 -1.59 2.22
N GLY A 21 2.95 -0.56 2.59
CA GLY A 21 2.31 0.40 1.70
C GLY A 21 3.24 1.47 1.10
N GLY A 22 4.55 1.24 1.04
CA GLY A 22 5.52 2.15 0.43
C GLY A 22 6.23 3.07 1.43
N ASP A 23 7.06 3.97 0.90
CA ASP A 23 7.93 4.87 1.65
C ASP A 23 8.83 4.12 2.66
N VAL A 24 9.39 2.99 2.20
CA VAL A 24 10.35 2.19 2.99
C VAL A 24 11.67 2.94 3.22
N THR A 25 11.88 4.01 2.45
CA THR A 25 13.01 4.92 2.60
C THR A 25 12.53 6.36 2.68
N GLN A 26 13.39 7.25 3.19
CA GLN A 26 13.12 8.69 3.21
C GLN A 26 13.60 9.41 1.95
N ARG A 27 14.65 8.92 1.30
CA ARG A 27 15.33 9.59 0.18
C ARG A 27 15.94 8.63 -0.83
N ALA A 28 15.42 7.43 -0.97
CA ALA A 28 15.88 6.38 -1.88
C ALA A 28 17.40 6.12 -1.83
N ARG A 29 18.04 6.28 -0.65
CA ARG A 29 19.46 6.04 -0.49
C ARG A 29 19.75 4.56 -0.29
N ARG A 30 20.85 4.06 -0.87
CA ARG A 30 21.25 2.65 -0.77
C ARG A 30 21.21 2.13 0.68
N ARG A 31 21.79 2.86 1.65
CA ARG A 31 21.80 2.43 3.06
C ARG A 31 20.38 2.33 3.66
N GLN A 32 19.48 3.21 3.26
CA GLN A 32 18.09 3.16 3.73
C GLN A 32 17.38 1.90 3.21
N PHE A 33 17.57 1.56 1.94
CA PHE A 33 17.06 0.32 1.38
C PHE A 33 17.70 -0.92 2.02
N GLN A 34 18.99 -0.89 2.36
CA GLN A 34 19.64 -1.98 3.08
C GLN A 34 18.99 -2.22 4.46
N HIS A 35 18.72 -1.16 5.22
CA HIS A 35 18.04 -1.27 6.51
C HIS A 35 16.58 -1.73 6.35
N ALA A 36 15.87 -1.25 5.31
CA ALA A 36 14.52 -1.70 5.02
C ALA A 36 14.47 -3.19 4.66
N ALA A 37 15.39 -3.66 3.81
CA ALA A 37 15.49 -5.07 3.44
C ALA A 37 15.86 -5.95 4.65
N GLU A 38 16.75 -5.46 5.52
CA GLU A 38 17.06 -6.14 6.78
C GLU A 38 15.82 -6.26 7.68
N PHE A 39 15.06 -5.18 7.82
CA PHE A 39 13.79 -5.20 8.57
C PHE A 39 12.82 -6.22 7.99
N VAL A 40 12.59 -6.19 6.66
CA VAL A 40 11.67 -7.13 5.97
C VAL A 40 12.12 -8.58 6.22
N ARG A 41 13.41 -8.87 6.14
CA ARG A 41 13.92 -10.22 6.41
C ARG A 41 13.68 -10.68 7.87
N ARG A 42 13.66 -9.75 8.82
CA ARG A 42 13.38 -10.03 10.24
C ARG A 42 11.89 -10.25 10.55
N LEU A 43 10.97 -9.98 9.61
CA LEU A 43 9.54 -10.23 9.84
C LEU A 43 9.22 -11.71 10.04
N GLY A 44 9.97 -12.61 9.40
CA GLY A 44 9.78 -14.06 9.53
C GLY A 44 8.50 -14.61 8.87
N CYS A 45 7.81 -13.80 8.08
CA CYS A 45 6.61 -14.18 7.33
C CYS A 45 6.61 -13.54 5.93
N PRO A 46 5.74 -13.99 5.00
CA PRO A 46 5.58 -13.36 3.71
C PRO A 46 5.34 -11.85 3.82
N SER A 47 5.91 -11.08 2.90
CA SER A 47 5.69 -9.64 2.84
C SER A 47 5.34 -9.19 1.43
N VAL A 48 4.40 -8.26 1.33
CA VAL A 48 4.00 -7.59 0.09
C VAL A 48 4.40 -6.14 0.21
N CYS A 49 5.32 -5.69 -0.62
CA CYS A 49 5.85 -4.34 -0.56
C CYS A 49 5.64 -3.62 -1.88
N ILE A 50 5.09 -2.42 -1.85
CA ILE A 50 4.97 -1.53 -3.01
C ILE A 50 5.83 -0.29 -2.80
N PRO A 51 6.29 0.39 -3.87
CA PRO A 51 7.05 1.63 -3.71
C PRO A 51 6.17 2.81 -3.30
N GLY A 52 6.73 3.70 -2.48
CA GLY A 52 6.20 5.02 -2.21
C GLY A 52 6.98 6.12 -2.97
N ASN A 53 6.52 7.36 -2.90
CA ASN A 53 7.15 8.47 -3.63
C ASN A 53 8.55 8.81 -3.08
N HIS A 54 8.84 8.54 -1.82
CA HIS A 54 10.17 8.69 -1.22
C HIS A 54 11.15 7.57 -1.61
N ASP A 55 10.67 6.49 -2.22
CA ASP A 55 11.50 5.38 -2.71
C ASP A 55 12.07 5.64 -4.11
N ILE A 56 11.67 6.77 -4.74
CA ILE A 56 12.25 7.27 -5.99
C ILE A 56 13.29 8.37 -5.66
N PRO A 57 14.50 8.33 -6.28
CA PRO A 57 15.50 9.35 -6.06
C PRO A 57 15.00 10.78 -6.33
N LEU A 58 15.12 11.67 -5.34
CA LEU A 58 14.70 13.06 -5.47
C LEU A 58 15.77 13.95 -6.10
N TYR A 59 16.99 13.83 -5.61
CA TYR A 59 18.10 14.74 -5.98
C TYR A 59 18.97 14.18 -7.11
N ASN A 60 19.00 12.86 -7.30
CA ASN A 60 19.71 12.26 -8.42
C ASN A 60 18.80 12.21 -9.65
N VAL A 61 18.83 13.31 -10.42
CA VAL A 61 17.97 13.49 -11.60
C VAL A 61 18.21 12.40 -12.65
N PHE A 62 19.48 12.00 -12.88
CA PHE A 62 19.79 10.92 -13.82
C PHE A 62 19.18 9.58 -13.38
N ALA A 63 19.36 9.18 -12.13
CA ALA A 63 18.74 7.97 -11.63
C ALA A 63 17.21 8.05 -11.70
N ARG A 64 16.64 9.23 -11.39
CA ARG A 64 15.19 9.44 -11.44
C ARG A 64 14.61 9.32 -12.85
N LEU A 65 15.33 9.76 -13.88
CA LEU A 65 14.87 9.71 -15.27
C LEU A 65 15.09 8.35 -15.92
N PHE A 66 16.26 7.74 -15.69
CA PHE A 66 16.67 6.54 -16.42
C PHE A 66 16.50 5.23 -15.65
N ASN A 67 16.53 5.27 -14.31
CA ASN A 67 16.35 4.08 -13.48
C ASN A 67 15.72 4.43 -12.12
N PRO A 68 14.49 4.95 -12.10
CA PRO A 68 13.86 5.50 -10.89
C PRO A 68 13.68 4.45 -9.77
N TYR A 69 13.48 3.21 -10.13
CA TYR A 69 13.25 2.11 -9.19
C TYR A 69 14.46 1.19 -9.00
N GLY A 70 15.64 1.54 -9.52
CA GLY A 70 16.80 0.62 -9.53
C GLY A 70 17.25 0.20 -8.13
N GLN A 71 17.25 1.12 -7.16
CA GLN A 71 17.56 0.76 -5.77
C GLN A 71 16.42 -0.02 -5.12
N TYR A 72 15.18 0.35 -5.37
CA TYR A 72 14.02 -0.38 -4.87
C TYR A 72 14.05 -1.84 -5.36
N ARG A 73 14.17 -2.07 -6.67
CA ARG A 73 14.22 -3.42 -7.26
C ARG A 73 15.35 -4.25 -6.67
N ARG A 74 16.53 -3.65 -6.51
CA ARG A 74 17.70 -4.34 -5.96
C ARG A 74 17.50 -4.89 -4.55
N TRP A 75 16.72 -4.19 -3.70
CA TRP A 75 16.63 -4.48 -2.27
C TRP A 75 15.27 -5.00 -1.82
N MET A 76 14.20 -4.60 -2.49
CA MET A 76 12.82 -4.91 -2.11
C MET A 76 12.15 -5.93 -3.05
N GLY A 77 12.76 -6.22 -4.21
CA GLY A 77 12.25 -7.15 -5.20
C GLY A 77 11.97 -6.50 -6.55
N GLU A 78 12.10 -7.26 -7.63
CA GLU A 78 11.97 -6.79 -9.00
C GLU A 78 10.54 -6.34 -9.35
N ASN A 79 9.54 -6.97 -8.75
CA ASN A 79 8.14 -6.69 -9.04
C ASN A 79 7.65 -5.51 -8.19
N LEU A 80 7.29 -4.40 -8.84
CA LEU A 80 6.75 -3.20 -8.20
C LEU A 80 5.25 -3.33 -7.86
N GLU A 81 4.58 -4.35 -8.40
CA GLU A 81 3.15 -4.60 -8.27
C GLU A 81 2.89 -6.07 -7.89
N PRO A 82 3.42 -6.53 -6.75
CA PRO A 82 3.32 -7.91 -6.34
C PRO A 82 1.88 -8.30 -6.01
N VAL A 83 1.57 -9.57 -6.25
CA VAL A 83 0.33 -10.20 -5.79
C VAL A 83 0.71 -11.32 -4.83
N TRP A 84 0.05 -11.37 -3.71
CA TRP A 84 0.14 -12.45 -2.73
C TRP A 84 -1.24 -12.98 -2.43
N GLN A 85 -1.37 -14.29 -2.26
CA GLN A 85 -2.63 -14.91 -1.89
C GLN A 85 -2.44 -16.18 -1.09
N ASN A 86 -3.43 -16.46 -0.25
CA ASN A 86 -3.64 -17.73 0.42
C ASN A 86 -5.13 -18.12 0.29
N PRO A 87 -5.63 -19.22 0.88
CA PRO A 87 -7.04 -19.57 0.79
C PRO A 87 -8.03 -18.53 1.32
N PHE A 88 -7.58 -17.58 2.13
CA PHE A 88 -8.43 -16.62 2.85
C PHE A 88 -8.25 -15.15 2.40
N PHE A 89 -7.12 -14.82 1.79
CA PHE A 89 -6.77 -13.46 1.41
C PHE A 89 -6.15 -13.41 0.02
N MET A 90 -6.43 -12.32 -0.70
CA MET A 90 -5.71 -11.90 -1.88
C MET A 90 -5.29 -10.45 -1.71
N ALA A 91 -3.99 -10.14 -1.77
CA ALA A 91 -3.44 -8.79 -1.72
C ALA A 91 -2.77 -8.45 -3.05
N ILE A 92 -3.21 -7.37 -3.68
CA ILE A 92 -2.75 -6.90 -5.00
C ILE A 92 -2.07 -5.56 -4.82
N GLY A 93 -0.76 -5.52 -5.06
CA GLY A 93 0.03 -4.29 -5.06
C GLY A 93 -0.15 -3.49 -6.35
N VAL A 94 -0.22 -2.16 -6.21
CA VAL A 94 -0.28 -1.21 -7.32
C VAL A 94 0.76 -0.13 -7.13
N ASN A 95 1.64 0.02 -8.10
CA ASN A 95 2.61 1.10 -8.10
C ASN A 95 1.95 2.40 -8.58
N THR A 96 1.55 3.23 -7.65
CA THR A 96 0.93 4.55 -7.93
C THR A 96 1.95 5.67 -7.99
N THR A 97 3.25 5.39 -7.81
CA THR A 97 4.30 6.40 -7.91
C THR A 97 4.65 6.70 -9.37
N HIS A 98 5.06 7.92 -9.65
CA HIS A 98 5.45 8.34 -10.99
C HIS A 98 6.76 9.13 -10.96
N PRO A 99 7.80 8.76 -11.74
CA PRO A 99 9.10 9.42 -11.70
C PRO A 99 9.08 10.92 -11.98
N ARG A 100 8.13 11.39 -12.80
CA ARG A 100 7.95 12.81 -13.14
C ARG A 100 7.11 13.58 -12.14
N ARG A 101 6.46 12.89 -11.19
CA ARG A 101 5.66 13.51 -10.12
C ARG A 101 6.38 13.33 -8.79
N HIS A 102 6.45 14.38 -8.00
CA HIS A 102 7.19 14.35 -6.74
C HIS A 102 6.34 13.86 -5.56
N ILE A 103 5.10 14.29 -5.51
CA ILE A 103 4.18 14.04 -4.39
C ILE A 103 3.00 13.21 -4.86
N ASN A 104 2.34 13.62 -5.94
CA ASN A 104 1.11 13.01 -6.39
C ASN A 104 1.34 11.68 -7.09
N GLY A 105 0.50 10.71 -6.75
CA GLY A 105 0.42 9.44 -7.47
C GLY A 105 -0.55 9.51 -8.64
N GLU A 106 -0.36 8.57 -9.57
CA GLU A 106 -1.23 8.42 -10.73
C GLU A 106 -1.42 6.94 -11.04
N ILE A 107 -2.61 6.58 -11.50
CA ILE A 107 -2.91 5.22 -11.96
C ILE A 107 -3.39 5.26 -13.40
N SER A 108 -2.86 4.36 -14.22
CA SER A 108 -3.22 4.18 -15.63
C SER A 108 -4.42 3.24 -15.78
N ASP A 109 -5.11 3.35 -16.92
CA ASP A 109 -6.21 2.45 -17.26
C ASP A 109 -5.74 0.99 -17.33
N ALA A 110 -4.56 0.74 -17.87
CA ALA A 110 -3.97 -0.60 -17.92
C ALA A 110 -3.76 -1.20 -16.52
N GLN A 111 -3.37 -0.39 -15.53
CA GLN A 111 -3.28 -0.86 -14.13
C GLN A 111 -4.67 -1.14 -13.54
N ILE A 112 -5.64 -0.27 -13.81
CA ILE A 112 -7.03 -0.47 -13.35
C ILE A 112 -7.55 -1.81 -13.89
N GLU A 113 -7.45 -2.04 -15.19
CA GLU A 113 -7.89 -3.28 -15.84
C GLU A 113 -7.15 -4.52 -15.31
N ARG A 114 -5.83 -4.43 -15.12
CA ARG A 114 -5.04 -5.52 -14.54
C ARG A 114 -5.56 -5.92 -13.16
N VAL A 115 -5.75 -4.94 -12.28
CA VAL A 115 -6.25 -5.17 -10.91
C VAL A 115 -7.68 -5.73 -10.95
N THR A 116 -8.54 -5.19 -11.81
CA THR A 116 -9.92 -5.69 -12.00
C THR A 116 -9.93 -7.17 -12.40
N ARG A 117 -9.09 -7.58 -13.37
CA ARG A 117 -8.97 -9.00 -13.76
C ARG A 117 -8.45 -9.88 -12.63
N GLN A 118 -7.48 -9.40 -11.84
CA GLN A 118 -6.95 -10.14 -10.69
C GLN A 118 -8.01 -10.30 -9.60
N LEU A 119 -8.76 -9.26 -9.26
CA LEU A 119 -9.85 -9.32 -8.30
C LEU A 119 -10.94 -10.32 -8.74
N ALA A 120 -11.29 -10.32 -10.02
CA ALA A 120 -12.27 -11.25 -10.57
C ALA A 120 -11.81 -12.73 -10.53
N SER A 121 -10.51 -12.99 -10.44
CA SER A 121 -9.96 -14.35 -10.31
C SER A 121 -9.93 -14.88 -8.86
N ALA A 122 -10.23 -14.02 -7.88
CA ALA A 122 -10.25 -14.43 -6.48
C ALA A 122 -11.40 -15.38 -6.16
N THR A 123 -11.17 -16.31 -5.24
CA THR A 123 -12.24 -17.19 -4.76
C THR A 123 -13.24 -16.44 -3.89
N PRO A 124 -14.49 -16.92 -3.75
CA PRO A 124 -15.49 -16.28 -2.88
C PRO A 124 -15.08 -16.20 -1.41
N SER A 125 -14.19 -17.08 -0.97
CA SER A 125 -13.71 -17.14 0.42
C SER A 125 -12.63 -16.13 0.72
N GLN A 126 -11.99 -15.51 -0.29
CA GLN A 126 -10.89 -14.58 -0.09
C GLN A 126 -11.38 -13.17 0.20
N VAL A 127 -10.81 -12.55 1.22
CA VAL A 127 -10.83 -11.09 1.40
C VAL A 127 -9.87 -10.47 0.40
N ARG A 128 -10.37 -9.55 -0.43
CA ARG A 128 -9.67 -8.96 -1.57
C ARG A 128 -9.16 -7.58 -1.22
N ILE A 129 -7.85 -7.44 -1.18
CA ILE A 129 -7.15 -6.23 -0.74
C ILE A 129 -6.40 -5.63 -1.92
N VAL A 130 -6.64 -4.36 -2.22
CA VAL A 130 -5.84 -3.57 -3.16
C VAL A 130 -4.94 -2.64 -2.36
N MET A 131 -3.64 -2.66 -2.64
CA MET A 131 -2.67 -1.79 -1.96
C MET A 131 -2.21 -0.69 -2.91
N ALA A 132 -2.47 0.56 -2.55
CA ALA A 132 -1.96 1.74 -3.23
C ALA A 132 -1.19 2.60 -2.22
N HIS A 133 -0.05 3.23 -2.63
CA HIS A 133 0.66 4.12 -1.72
C HIS A 133 -0.14 5.41 -1.47
N HIS A 134 -0.63 6.03 -2.55
CA HIS A 134 -1.38 7.29 -2.46
C HIS A 134 -2.85 7.04 -2.06
N PRO A 135 -3.41 7.89 -1.20
CA PRO A 135 -4.78 7.73 -0.72
C PRO A 135 -5.82 7.90 -1.85
N VAL A 136 -6.87 7.10 -1.82
CA VAL A 136 -7.99 7.21 -2.78
C VAL A 136 -9.17 7.99 -2.22
N ARG A 137 -9.21 8.22 -0.91
CA ARG A 137 -10.21 9.04 -0.21
C ARG A 137 -9.52 9.80 0.92
N ALA A 138 -9.92 11.03 1.17
CA ALA A 138 -9.38 11.86 2.25
C ALA A 138 -10.40 12.01 3.38
N ALA A 139 -9.93 11.88 4.62
CA ALA A 139 -10.71 12.21 5.81
C ALA A 139 -10.73 13.72 6.03
N GLU A 140 -9.60 14.39 5.78
CA GLU A 140 -9.44 15.82 5.98
C GLU A 140 -9.44 16.59 4.65
N PRO A 141 -10.09 17.75 4.55
CA PRO A 141 -10.08 18.57 3.36
C PRO A 141 -8.67 18.93 2.85
N SER A 142 -7.73 19.15 3.76
CA SER A 142 -6.32 19.45 3.45
C SER A 142 -5.61 18.32 2.71
N ASP A 143 -6.08 17.08 2.80
CA ASP A 143 -5.47 15.92 2.15
C ASP A 143 -5.95 15.69 0.71
N ARG A 144 -6.92 16.46 0.25
CA ARG A 144 -7.45 16.32 -1.13
C ARG A 144 -6.38 16.48 -2.20
N ALA A 145 -5.38 17.32 -1.94
CA ALA A 145 -4.26 17.52 -2.84
C ALA A 145 -3.35 16.28 -2.99
N ASN A 146 -3.40 15.35 -2.02
CA ASN A 146 -2.59 14.13 -2.01
C ASN A 146 -3.30 12.92 -2.63
N LEU A 147 -4.56 13.09 -3.05
CA LEU A 147 -5.35 11.99 -3.59
C LEU A 147 -4.79 11.46 -4.91
N LEU A 148 -4.86 10.15 -5.08
CA LEU A 148 -4.45 9.44 -6.28
C LEU A 148 -5.19 9.98 -7.51
N ILE A 149 -4.45 10.38 -8.53
CA ILE A 149 -4.99 10.79 -9.84
C ILE A 149 -5.51 9.54 -10.55
N GLY A 150 -6.76 9.57 -11.03
CA GLY A 150 -7.43 8.44 -11.65
C GLY A 150 -8.26 7.56 -10.67
N ARG A 151 -8.28 7.89 -9.37
CA ARG A 151 -9.06 7.16 -8.36
C ARG A 151 -10.55 7.11 -8.66
N GLU A 152 -11.09 8.13 -9.31
CA GLU A 152 -12.52 8.20 -9.66
C GLU A 152 -12.95 7.07 -10.61
N ARG A 153 -12.01 6.56 -11.42
CA ARG A 153 -12.22 5.40 -12.29
C ARG A 153 -11.81 4.10 -11.60
N ALA A 154 -10.69 4.13 -10.86
CA ALA A 154 -10.11 2.96 -10.23
C ALA A 154 -10.98 2.39 -9.11
N VAL A 155 -11.43 3.24 -8.17
CA VAL A 155 -12.15 2.78 -6.98
C VAL A 155 -13.45 2.06 -7.34
N PRO A 156 -14.36 2.62 -8.16
CA PRO A 156 -15.56 1.92 -8.55
C PRO A 156 -15.28 0.62 -9.29
N ALA A 157 -14.34 0.62 -10.26
CA ALA A 157 -13.98 -0.57 -11.02
C ALA A 157 -13.46 -1.71 -10.13
N TRP A 158 -12.66 -1.40 -9.11
CA TRP A 158 -12.14 -2.39 -8.17
C TRP A 158 -13.22 -2.92 -7.24
N LEU A 159 -14.10 -2.05 -6.72
CA LEU A 159 -15.22 -2.47 -5.87
C LEU A 159 -16.19 -3.36 -6.65
N ASP A 160 -16.55 -2.97 -7.88
CA ASP A 160 -17.42 -3.74 -8.74
C ASP A 160 -16.80 -5.11 -9.12
N ALA A 161 -15.47 -5.19 -9.19
CA ALA A 161 -14.72 -6.44 -9.37
C ALA A 161 -14.55 -7.24 -8.06
N GLY A 162 -15.00 -6.71 -6.94
CA GLY A 162 -15.07 -7.42 -5.67
C GLY A 162 -14.02 -7.03 -4.63
N ALA A 163 -13.32 -5.91 -4.76
CA ALA A 163 -12.43 -5.43 -3.70
C ALA A 163 -13.21 -5.18 -2.40
N ASP A 164 -12.69 -5.68 -1.29
CA ASP A 164 -13.24 -5.47 0.05
C ASP A 164 -12.54 -4.30 0.75
N VAL A 165 -11.22 -4.20 0.55
CA VAL A 165 -10.37 -3.21 1.20
C VAL A 165 -9.41 -2.57 0.20
N ILE A 166 -9.30 -1.24 0.26
CA ILE A 166 -8.27 -0.49 -0.44
C ILE A 166 -7.36 0.15 0.61
N LEU A 167 -6.10 -0.27 0.64
CA LEU A 167 -5.09 0.26 1.57
C LEU A 167 -4.39 1.47 0.97
N GLY A 168 -4.15 2.48 1.81
CA GLY A 168 -3.36 3.66 1.48
C GLY A 168 -2.29 3.96 2.54
N GLY A 169 -1.34 4.82 2.19
CA GLY A 169 -0.26 5.34 3.03
C GLY A 169 -0.06 6.84 2.80
N HIS A 170 1.20 7.31 2.66
CA HIS A 170 1.59 8.64 2.20
C HIS A 170 1.33 9.80 3.17
N ILE A 171 0.12 9.94 3.68
CA ILE A 171 -0.29 11.12 4.48
C ILE A 171 -0.07 10.98 5.98
N HIS A 172 0.40 9.84 6.45
CA HIS A 172 0.75 9.55 7.85
C HIS A 172 -0.42 9.68 8.86
N LEU A 173 -1.66 9.72 8.39
CA LEU A 173 -2.86 9.82 9.21
C LEU A 173 -3.69 8.54 9.06
N PRO A 174 -3.85 7.73 10.13
CA PRO A 174 -4.66 6.52 10.05
C PRO A 174 -6.16 6.85 10.12
N TYR A 175 -6.95 6.26 9.23
CA TYR A 175 -8.41 6.29 9.25
C TYR A 175 -9.01 5.14 8.45
N GLN A 176 -10.29 4.92 8.64
CA GLN A 176 -11.10 3.99 7.88
C GLN A 176 -12.35 4.71 7.38
N LEU A 177 -12.64 4.61 6.09
CA LEU A 177 -13.80 5.24 5.45
C LEU A 177 -14.49 4.24 4.51
N PRO A 178 -15.84 4.17 4.52
CA PRO A 178 -16.56 3.37 3.56
C PRO A 178 -16.43 3.95 2.15
N VAL A 179 -16.43 3.07 1.14
CA VAL A 179 -16.51 3.41 -0.28
C VAL A 179 -17.52 2.52 -0.97
N GLN A 180 -18.09 2.98 -2.08
CA GLN A 180 -19.11 2.27 -2.83
C GLN A 180 -18.74 2.19 -4.31
N GLY A 181 -19.11 1.08 -4.95
CA GLY A 181 -19.04 0.90 -6.40
C GLY A 181 -20.16 1.60 -7.15
N ASN A 182 -20.18 1.46 -8.47
CA ASN A 182 -21.16 2.08 -9.35
C ASN A 182 -22.34 1.15 -9.72
N LEU A 183 -22.25 -0.16 -9.43
CA LEU A 183 -23.30 -1.11 -9.77
C LEU A 183 -24.57 -0.91 -8.92
N PRO A 184 -25.77 -1.27 -9.41
CA PRO A 184 -27.05 -1.06 -8.72
C PRO A 184 -27.13 -1.67 -7.32
N ASN A 185 -26.47 -2.81 -7.10
CA ASN A 185 -26.35 -3.47 -5.79
C ASN A 185 -25.03 -3.09 -5.11
N GLN A 186 -24.65 -1.85 -5.17
CA GLN A 186 -23.39 -1.25 -4.76
C GLN A 186 -22.69 -2.01 -3.66
N ARG A 187 -21.61 -2.75 -4.05
CA ARG A 187 -20.75 -3.38 -3.05
C ARG A 187 -20.09 -2.29 -2.22
N GLN A 188 -20.28 -2.36 -0.94
CA GLN A 188 -19.56 -1.52 0.01
C GLN A 188 -18.20 -2.14 0.27
N GLY A 189 -17.14 -1.35 0.15
CA GLY A 189 -15.79 -1.68 0.59
C GLY A 189 -15.26 -0.63 1.56
N TRP A 190 -14.01 -0.78 1.96
CA TRP A 190 -13.36 0.09 2.91
C TRP A 190 -12.05 0.64 2.36
N VAL A 191 -11.85 1.94 2.52
CA VAL A 191 -10.52 2.53 2.45
C VAL A 191 -9.93 2.50 3.85
N VAL A 192 -8.76 1.87 3.99
CA VAL A 192 -8.03 1.79 5.24
C VAL A 192 -6.68 2.47 5.03
N GLN A 193 -6.52 3.60 5.67
CA GLN A 193 -5.32 4.42 5.57
C GLN A 193 -4.36 4.05 6.70
N ALA A 194 -3.09 3.83 6.34
CA ALA A 194 -2.05 3.59 7.32
C ALA A 194 -1.53 4.92 7.90
N GLY A 195 -1.25 4.92 9.19
CA GLY A 195 -0.39 5.89 9.81
C GLY A 195 1.08 5.60 9.49
N THR A 196 2.00 6.05 10.34
CA THR A 196 3.41 5.71 10.20
C THR A 196 3.81 4.63 11.20
N ALA A 197 4.40 3.53 10.73
CA ALA A 197 4.74 2.40 11.58
C ALA A 197 6.00 2.64 12.43
N VAL A 198 7.05 3.24 11.85
CA VAL A 198 8.37 3.36 12.52
C VAL A 198 9.00 4.75 12.39
N SER A 199 8.44 5.65 11.57
CA SER A 199 8.97 6.99 11.40
C SER A 199 8.63 7.89 12.59
N HIS A 200 9.49 8.86 12.86
CA HIS A 200 9.22 9.96 13.79
C HIS A 200 8.27 11.04 13.19
N ARG A 201 7.92 10.92 11.92
CA ARG A 201 6.98 11.82 11.23
C ARG A 201 5.54 11.41 11.54
N VAL A 202 5.14 11.56 12.78
CA VAL A 202 3.74 11.37 13.18
C VAL A 202 2.92 12.61 12.81
N ARG A 203 1.62 12.41 12.52
CA ARG A 203 0.70 13.48 12.18
C ARG A 203 -0.48 13.49 13.16
N GLY A 204 -0.95 14.70 13.50
CA GLY A 204 -2.10 14.85 14.38
C GLY A 204 -1.91 14.27 15.78
N ASN A 205 -0.67 14.20 16.28
CA ASN A 205 -0.30 13.55 17.54
C ASN A 205 -0.69 12.06 17.64
N VAL A 206 -0.99 11.42 16.49
CA VAL A 206 -1.25 9.97 16.45
C VAL A 206 0.08 9.23 16.54
N PRO A 207 0.26 8.33 17.51
CA PRO A 207 1.51 7.59 17.64
C PRO A 207 1.76 6.64 16.48
N ASN A 208 2.97 6.08 16.40
CA ASN A 208 3.27 4.99 15.46
C ASN A 208 2.23 3.88 15.58
N SER A 209 1.69 3.44 14.46
CA SER A 209 0.59 2.48 14.41
C SER A 209 0.63 1.60 13.18
N VAL A 210 -0.04 0.46 13.28
CA VAL A 210 -0.28 -0.48 12.18
C VAL A 210 -1.74 -0.88 12.16
N ASN A 211 -2.26 -1.23 10.98
CA ASN A 211 -3.58 -1.81 10.86
C ASN A 211 -3.47 -3.34 10.91
N ILE A 212 -4.43 -3.99 11.55
CA ILE A 212 -4.57 -5.45 11.55
C ILE A 212 -5.85 -5.78 10.81
N ILE A 213 -5.74 -6.59 9.77
CA ILE A 213 -6.88 -7.12 9.01
C ILE A 213 -7.00 -8.58 9.38
N ALA A 214 -8.10 -8.93 10.00
CA ALA A 214 -8.41 -10.30 10.40
C ALA A 214 -9.73 -10.74 9.78
N ARG A 215 -9.80 -12.01 9.37
CA ARG A 215 -11.05 -12.64 8.97
C ARG A 215 -11.66 -13.33 10.19
N SER A 216 -12.95 -13.07 10.44
CA SER A 216 -13.70 -13.83 11.43
C SER A 216 -14.11 -15.18 10.84
N GLU A 217 -14.04 -16.25 11.62
CA GLU A 217 -14.54 -17.57 11.24
C GLU A 217 -16.08 -17.68 11.25
N HIS A 218 -16.77 -16.59 11.68
CA HIS A 218 -18.20 -16.58 11.96
C HIS A 218 -19.02 -15.73 10.97
N ASN A 219 -18.60 -15.69 9.69
CA ASN A 219 -19.47 -15.16 8.60
C ASN A 219 -19.26 -15.93 7.32
#